data_3fd2848a4a0a5107f5b1ab5ea5b7dfc7
#
_entry.id   3fd2848a4a0a5107f5b1ab5ea5b7dfc7
#
_cell.length_a   1.000
_cell.length_b   1.000
_cell.length_c   1.000
_cell.angle_alpha   90.00
_cell.angle_beta   90.00
_cell.angle_gamma   90.00
#
_symmetry.space_group_name_H-M   'P 1'
#
loop_
_entity.id
_entity.type
_entity.pdbx_description
1 polymer ?
#
loop_
_entity_poly.entity_id
_entity_poly.type
_entity_poly.pdbx_seq_one_letter_code
_entity_poly.pdbx_strand_id
1 'polypeptide(L)'
;MRAISLFANVGIAELFLKQVGVEVKIANEIDPIRSRFYSEIYPETKMIIGDFTDKKINEELINLSKEEMIDTVIATPPCQGMSEAGKRNEFDDRNQLIVETINFIEKLKPRYIFIENVPVAVKTKIKVDKQIILIPDFIRKRLQENYNINKDTFLSAMDCGVPQMRKRSIFLMTRKDLKINWYFPKKERHISLKESIGDLPSIDPFLREGKDFTINKFPEYEMKKAEAFKISKWHKPPTHSWRQVLWMMHTPSGKSAIYNLKNFPVKNDGIRIKAHHNNYRRMHWDKPSRTVTQNNGVISSLCCVHPGRKENGLFSDPRVLTIYELMIVSSIPTSWRIPDWANENLIRKVIGEGIPPLMVKKTFENLVHQLN
;
A
#
# COMPACT_ATOMS: atom_id res chain seq x y z
N MET A 1 -23.88 2.44 -5.06
CA MET A 1 -23.46 1.05 -4.76
C MET A 1 -23.24 0.95 -3.25
N ARG A 2 -23.66 -0.15 -2.62
CA ARG A 2 -23.46 -0.41 -1.19
C ARG A 2 -22.45 -1.54 -1.01
N ALA A 3 -21.33 -1.28 -0.39
CA ALA A 3 -20.21 -2.20 -0.35
C ALA A 3 -19.95 -2.77 1.05
N ILE A 4 -19.41 -4.00 1.07
CA ILE A 4 -18.67 -4.55 2.21
C ILE A 4 -17.20 -4.60 1.87
N SER A 5 -16.34 -4.19 2.82
CA SER A 5 -14.88 -4.26 2.73
C SER A 5 -14.35 -5.35 3.65
N LEU A 6 -13.76 -6.38 3.06
CA LEU A 6 -13.15 -7.51 3.76
C LEU A 6 -11.63 -7.34 3.82
N PHE A 7 -11.04 -7.62 4.98
CA PHE A 7 -9.61 -7.37 5.25
C PHE A 7 -9.26 -5.88 5.13
N ALA A 8 -10.13 -5.03 5.66
CA ALA A 8 -10.19 -3.59 5.37
C ALA A 8 -8.96 -2.80 5.83
N ASN A 9 -8.09 -3.35 6.70
CA ASN A 9 -6.98 -2.63 7.31
C ASN A 9 -7.49 -1.32 7.94
N VAL A 10 -6.94 -0.16 7.57
CA VAL A 10 -7.43 1.17 8.02
C VAL A 10 -8.22 1.92 6.93
N GLY A 11 -8.68 1.22 5.88
CA GLY A 11 -9.54 1.78 4.84
C GLY A 11 -8.86 2.71 3.84
N ILE A 12 -7.54 2.62 3.61
CA ILE A 12 -6.84 3.46 2.62
C ILE A 12 -7.41 3.28 1.21
N ALA A 13 -7.74 2.06 0.82
CA ALA A 13 -8.33 1.76 -0.49
C ALA A 13 -9.67 2.48 -0.72
N GLU A 14 -10.36 2.84 0.34
CA GLU A 14 -11.73 3.35 0.36
C GLU A 14 -11.83 4.87 0.33
N LEU A 15 -10.72 5.59 0.55
CA LEU A 15 -10.68 7.04 0.76
C LEU A 15 -11.41 7.87 -0.31
N PHE A 16 -11.52 7.38 -1.53
CA PHE A 16 -12.20 8.08 -2.62
C PHE A 16 -13.46 7.39 -3.13
N LEU A 17 -13.87 6.25 -2.56
CA LEU A 17 -15.01 5.48 -3.08
C LEU A 17 -16.35 6.24 -3.01
N LYS A 18 -16.57 7.00 -1.94
CA LYS A 18 -17.79 7.83 -1.81
C LYS A 18 -17.92 8.86 -2.93
N GLN A 19 -16.78 9.37 -3.47
CA GLN A 19 -16.76 10.33 -4.58
C GLN A 19 -17.30 9.74 -5.90
N VAL A 20 -17.28 8.42 -6.01
CA VAL A 20 -17.76 7.67 -7.20
C VAL A 20 -19.04 6.88 -6.91
N GLY A 21 -19.78 7.26 -5.87
CA GLY A 21 -21.07 6.67 -5.54
C GLY A 21 -21.00 5.27 -4.93
N VAL A 22 -19.85 4.89 -4.34
CA VAL A 22 -19.68 3.63 -3.61
C VAL A 22 -19.58 3.91 -2.12
N GLU A 23 -20.53 3.44 -1.37
CA GLU A 23 -20.59 3.56 0.09
C GLU A 23 -20.25 2.25 0.77
N VAL A 24 -19.18 2.21 1.54
CA VAL A 24 -18.84 1.06 2.38
C VAL A 24 -19.71 1.10 3.64
N LYS A 25 -20.61 0.14 3.78
CA LYS A 25 -21.54 0.05 4.93
C LYS A 25 -21.01 -0.87 6.02
N ILE A 26 -20.25 -1.90 5.63
CA ILE A 26 -19.69 -2.90 6.53
C ILE A 26 -18.23 -3.08 6.21
N ALA A 27 -17.41 -3.20 7.24
CA ALA A 27 -15.98 -3.55 7.10
C ALA A 27 -15.61 -4.66 8.08
N ASN A 28 -14.67 -5.52 7.70
CA ASN A 28 -14.10 -6.54 8.58
C ASN A 28 -12.59 -6.45 8.61
N GLU A 29 -12.03 -6.49 9.80
CA GLU A 29 -10.59 -6.52 10.08
C GLU A 29 -10.34 -7.35 11.35
N ILE A 30 -9.28 -8.15 11.36
CA ILE A 30 -8.91 -9.01 12.49
C ILE A 30 -8.14 -8.23 13.58
N ASP A 31 -7.34 -7.23 13.18
CA ASP A 31 -6.48 -6.46 14.09
C ASP A 31 -7.29 -5.35 14.78
N PRO A 32 -7.46 -5.40 16.13
CA PRO A 32 -8.25 -4.40 16.85
C PRO A 32 -7.69 -2.98 16.74
N ILE A 33 -6.37 -2.81 16.60
CA ILE A 33 -5.73 -1.50 16.46
C ILE A 33 -6.09 -0.89 15.10
N ARG A 34 -6.04 -1.68 14.04
CA ARG A 34 -6.44 -1.25 12.69
C ARG A 34 -7.93 -0.98 12.60
N SER A 35 -8.76 -1.85 13.22
CA SER A 35 -10.20 -1.66 13.29
C SER A 35 -10.58 -0.37 14.02
N ARG A 36 -9.91 -0.05 15.13
CA ARG A 36 -10.09 1.23 15.82
C ARG A 36 -9.71 2.40 14.92
N PHE A 37 -8.57 2.33 14.23
CA PHE A 37 -8.13 3.37 13.30
C PHE A 37 -9.17 3.55 12.17
N TYR A 38 -9.64 2.46 11.59
CA TYR A 38 -10.68 2.46 10.57
C TYR A 38 -11.96 3.17 11.07
N SER A 39 -12.47 2.78 12.23
CA SER A 39 -13.71 3.32 12.79
C SER A 39 -13.63 4.82 13.10
N GLU A 40 -12.45 5.34 13.44
CA GLU A 40 -12.26 6.78 13.64
C GLU A 40 -12.25 7.57 12.31
N ILE A 41 -11.87 6.92 11.17
CA ILE A 41 -11.93 7.54 9.84
C ILE A 41 -13.34 7.44 9.24
N TYR A 42 -14.00 6.28 9.45
CA TYR A 42 -15.28 5.94 8.86
C TYR A 42 -16.35 5.63 9.94
N PRO A 43 -16.77 6.62 10.71
CA PRO A 43 -17.69 6.39 11.84
C PRO A 43 -19.08 5.88 11.42
N GLU A 44 -19.44 6.05 10.14
CA GLU A 44 -20.72 5.58 9.58
C GLU A 44 -20.65 4.13 9.06
N THR A 45 -19.45 3.53 8.98
CA THR A 45 -19.26 2.14 8.53
C THR A 45 -19.29 1.21 9.74
N LYS A 46 -20.12 0.16 9.69
CA LYS A 46 -20.14 -0.85 10.73
C LYS A 46 -18.90 -1.74 10.65
N MET A 47 -17.97 -1.55 11.57
CA MET A 47 -16.75 -2.37 11.68
C MET A 47 -17.05 -3.64 12.50
N ILE A 48 -16.78 -4.79 11.90
CA ILE A 48 -16.83 -6.10 12.56
C ILE A 48 -15.38 -6.57 12.78
N ILE A 49 -14.99 -6.64 14.06
CA ILE A 49 -13.65 -7.08 14.47
C ILE A 49 -13.65 -8.59 14.64
N GLY A 50 -12.81 -9.30 13.92
CA GLY A 50 -12.67 -10.75 14.08
C GLY A 50 -12.09 -11.45 12.87
N ASP A 51 -11.76 -12.72 13.09
CA ASP A 51 -11.23 -13.58 12.05
C ASP A 51 -12.33 -13.93 11.04
N PHE A 52 -12.11 -13.57 9.77
CA PHE A 52 -13.02 -13.87 8.68
C PHE A 52 -13.29 -15.38 8.49
N THR A 53 -12.37 -16.24 8.94
CA THR A 53 -12.54 -17.72 8.90
C THR A 53 -13.43 -18.25 10.01
N ASP A 54 -13.69 -17.46 11.07
CA ASP A 54 -14.61 -17.84 12.11
C ASP A 54 -16.05 -17.90 11.55
N LYS A 55 -16.72 -19.02 11.75
CA LYS A 55 -18.08 -19.24 11.24
C LYS A 55 -19.09 -18.20 11.75
N LYS A 56 -18.98 -17.80 13.03
CA LYS A 56 -19.90 -16.81 13.64
C LYS A 56 -19.69 -15.43 13.00
N ILE A 57 -18.43 -15.01 12.85
CA ILE A 57 -18.09 -13.75 12.17
C ILE A 57 -18.57 -13.77 10.72
N ASN A 58 -18.31 -14.86 10.00
CA ASN A 58 -18.72 -14.99 8.59
C ASN A 58 -20.26 -14.98 8.43
N GLU A 59 -21.00 -15.67 9.32
CA GLU A 59 -22.46 -15.66 9.34
C GLU A 59 -23.02 -14.26 9.70
N GLU A 60 -22.44 -13.59 10.68
CA GLU A 60 -22.80 -12.20 11.03
C GLU A 60 -22.59 -11.27 9.82
N LEU A 61 -21.45 -11.34 9.15
CA LEU A 61 -21.15 -10.53 7.96
C LEU A 61 -22.15 -10.80 6.82
N ILE A 62 -22.54 -12.06 6.59
CA ILE A 62 -23.54 -12.44 5.58
C ILE A 62 -24.93 -11.84 5.93
N ASN A 63 -25.34 -11.97 7.19
CA ASN A 63 -26.65 -11.47 7.64
C ASN A 63 -26.73 -9.95 7.52
N LEU A 64 -25.73 -9.25 8.05
CA LEU A 64 -25.61 -7.80 7.92
C LEU A 64 -25.55 -7.36 6.45
N SER A 65 -24.82 -8.09 5.61
CA SER A 65 -24.75 -7.77 4.17
C SER A 65 -26.11 -7.86 3.48
N LYS A 66 -26.96 -8.80 3.90
CA LYS A 66 -28.33 -8.92 3.38
C LYS A 66 -29.23 -7.80 3.90
N GLU A 67 -29.17 -7.49 5.19
CA GLU A 67 -29.92 -6.41 5.83
C GLU A 67 -29.57 -5.05 5.21
N GLU A 68 -28.27 -4.79 5.00
CA GLU A 68 -27.77 -3.56 4.37
C GLU A 68 -27.90 -3.57 2.85
N MET A 69 -28.48 -4.61 2.25
CA MET A 69 -28.63 -4.75 0.79
C MET A 69 -27.30 -4.53 0.05
N ILE A 70 -26.22 -5.16 0.55
CA ILE A 70 -24.89 -5.06 -0.05
C ILE A 70 -24.90 -5.66 -1.46
N ASP A 71 -24.50 -4.85 -2.43
CA ASP A 71 -24.38 -5.23 -3.83
C ASP A 71 -22.94 -5.39 -4.31
N THR A 72 -21.97 -4.94 -3.51
CA THR A 72 -20.55 -4.87 -3.88
C THR A 72 -19.67 -5.49 -2.79
N VAL A 73 -18.76 -6.39 -3.17
CA VAL A 73 -17.72 -6.93 -2.29
C VAL A 73 -16.36 -6.39 -2.72
N ILE A 74 -15.65 -5.77 -1.78
CA ILE A 74 -14.26 -5.37 -1.90
C ILE A 74 -13.47 -6.29 -0.96
N ALA A 75 -12.54 -7.08 -1.48
CA ALA A 75 -11.76 -8.02 -0.69
C ALA A 75 -10.27 -7.92 -1.00
N THR A 76 -9.45 -7.78 0.04
CA THR A 76 -7.99 -7.69 -0.08
C THR A 76 -7.31 -8.74 0.82
N PRO A 77 -7.60 -10.04 0.59
CA PRO A 77 -7.12 -11.10 1.47
C PRO A 77 -5.60 -11.11 1.54
N PRO A 78 -4.99 -11.17 2.75
CA PRO A 78 -3.55 -11.12 2.91
C PRO A 78 -2.86 -12.32 2.26
N CYS A 79 -1.73 -12.04 1.61
CA CYS A 79 -0.93 -13.01 0.87
C CYS A 79 0.48 -13.13 1.46
N GLN A 80 0.58 -13.30 2.77
CA GLN A 80 1.87 -13.24 3.48
C GLN A 80 2.79 -14.45 3.23
N GLY A 81 2.23 -15.61 2.87
CA GLY A 81 3.01 -16.78 2.45
C GLY A 81 3.67 -16.64 1.08
N MET A 82 3.28 -15.63 0.28
CA MET A 82 3.61 -15.50 -1.13
C MET A 82 4.47 -14.27 -1.46
N SER A 83 4.67 -13.32 -0.53
CA SER A 83 5.43 -12.10 -0.82
C SER A 83 6.90 -12.43 -1.12
N GLU A 84 7.54 -11.68 -2.03
CA GLU A 84 8.97 -11.83 -2.35
C GLU A 84 9.88 -11.67 -1.13
N ALA A 85 9.39 -11.05 -0.06
CA ALA A 85 10.08 -10.87 1.21
C ALA A 85 9.73 -11.95 2.27
N GLY A 86 8.79 -12.86 1.99
CA GLY A 86 8.35 -13.93 2.88
C GLY A 86 8.99 -15.29 2.56
N LYS A 87 8.97 -16.21 3.53
CA LYS A 87 9.27 -17.63 3.26
C LYS A 87 8.14 -18.16 2.37
N ARG A 88 8.42 -18.42 1.09
CA ARG A 88 7.47 -18.98 0.12
C ARG A 88 7.00 -20.35 0.59
N ASN A 89 5.94 -20.38 1.38
CA ASN A 89 5.28 -21.62 1.79
C ASN A 89 3.98 -21.76 1.01
N GLU A 90 3.96 -22.63 0.00
CA GLU A 90 2.80 -22.89 -0.86
C GLU A 90 1.59 -23.44 -0.06
N PHE A 91 1.81 -23.94 1.14
CA PHE A 91 0.80 -24.50 2.04
C PHE A 91 0.53 -23.65 3.28
N ASP A 92 0.76 -22.34 3.19
CA ASP A 92 0.45 -21.42 4.29
C ASP A 92 -1.08 -21.33 4.47
N ASP A 93 -1.57 -21.51 5.69
CA ASP A 93 -3.01 -21.48 6.02
C ASP A 93 -3.68 -20.18 5.60
N ARG A 94 -2.92 -19.10 5.49
CA ARG A 94 -3.41 -17.78 5.00
C ARG A 94 -3.81 -17.80 3.53
N ASN A 95 -3.35 -18.77 2.74
CA ASN A 95 -3.80 -18.98 1.37
C ASN A 95 -5.26 -19.47 1.32
N GLN A 96 -5.77 -19.99 2.46
CA GLN A 96 -7.18 -20.39 2.59
C GLN A 96 -8.12 -19.19 2.66
N LEU A 97 -7.64 -17.99 2.99
CA LEU A 97 -8.48 -16.78 3.03
C LEU A 97 -9.12 -16.45 1.68
N ILE A 98 -8.45 -16.79 0.57
CA ILE A 98 -9.07 -16.64 -0.75
C ILE A 98 -10.22 -17.64 -0.94
N VAL A 99 -10.10 -18.86 -0.40
CA VAL A 99 -11.17 -19.88 -0.48
C VAL A 99 -12.39 -19.40 0.31
N GLU A 100 -12.18 -18.91 1.53
CA GLU A 100 -13.27 -18.37 2.35
C GLU A 100 -13.90 -17.12 1.72
N THR A 101 -13.10 -16.27 1.07
CA THR A 101 -13.61 -15.12 0.31
C THR A 101 -14.55 -15.57 -0.82
N ILE A 102 -14.18 -16.59 -1.57
CA ILE A 102 -15.04 -17.14 -2.64
C ILE A 102 -16.29 -17.80 -2.06
N ASN A 103 -16.18 -18.56 -0.96
CA ASN A 103 -17.33 -19.15 -0.25
C ASN A 103 -18.32 -18.06 0.20
N PHE A 104 -17.82 -16.94 0.74
CA PHE A 104 -18.63 -15.79 1.12
C PHE A 104 -19.35 -15.16 -0.06
N ILE A 105 -18.65 -14.96 -1.18
CA ILE A 105 -19.20 -14.40 -2.42
C ILE A 105 -20.32 -15.29 -2.98
N GLU A 106 -20.15 -16.60 -2.97
CA GLU A 106 -21.18 -17.55 -3.45
C GLU A 106 -22.46 -17.54 -2.59
N LYS A 107 -22.31 -17.32 -1.27
CA LYS A 107 -23.47 -17.20 -0.35
C LYS A 107 -24.17 -15.86 -0.52
N LEU A 108 -23.43 -14.76 -0.67
CA LEU A 108 -23.98 -13.41 -0.77
C LEU A 108 -24.52 -13.10 -2.17
N LYS A 109 -23.88 -13.60 -3.22
CA LYS A 109 -24.20 -13.36 -4.64
C LYS A 109 -24.24 -11.87 -5.01
N PRO A 110 -23.22 -11.07 -4.67
CA PRO A 110 -23.21 -9.64 -4.93
C PRO A 110 -23.27 -9.32 -6.43
N ARG A 111 -23.61 -8.10 -6.81
CA ARG A 111 -23.62 -7.64 -8.19
C ARG A 111 -22.22 -7.39 -8.72
N TYR A 112 -21.34 -6.88 -7.87
CA TYR A 112 -19.98 -6.44 -8.21
C TYR A 112 -18.98 -7.00 -7.22
N ILE A 113 -17.79 -7.41 -7.71
CA ILE A 113 -16.73 -7.99 -6.89
C ILE A 113 -15.40 -7.39 -7.32
N PHE A 114 -14.66 -6.87 -6.36
CA PHE A 114 -13.29 -6.41 -6.49
C PHE A 114 -12.42 -7.23 -5.54
N ILE A 115 -11.54 -8.09 -6.08
CA ILE A 115 -10.55 -8.83 -5.28
C ILE A 115 -9.17 -8.37 -5.68
N GLU A 116 -8.39 -7.88 -4.72
CA GLU A 116 -7.01 -7.44 -4.94
C GLU A 116 -6.01 -8.36 -4.22
N ASN A 117 -4.86 -8.51 -4.83
CA ASN A 117 -3.73 -9.21 -4.23
C ASN A 117 -2.39 -8.77 -4.84
N VAL A 118 -1.28 -9.24 -4.25
CA VAL A 118 0.06 -9.04 -4.82
C VAL A 118 0.22 -9.80 -6.16
N PRO A 119 1.12 -9.34 -7.07
CA PRO A 119 1.25 -9.95 -8.40
C PRO A 119 1.58 -11.44 -8.40
N VAL A 120 2.26 -11.94 -7.37
CA VAL A 120 2.61 -13.36 -7.28
C VAL A 120 1.41 -14.26 -7.05
N ALA A 121 0.29 -13.75 -6.55
CA ALA A 121 -0.93 -14.51 -6.30
C ALA A 121 -1.43 -15.26 -7.55
N VAL A 122 -1.24 -14.70 -8.76
CA VAL A 122 -1.64 -15.36 -10.00
C VAL A 122 -0.85 -16.64 -10.33
N LYS A 123 0.32 -16.81 -9.69
CA LYS A 123 1.18 -18.00 -9.82
C LYS A 123 1.16 -18.89 -8.59
N THR A 124 0.36 -18.52 -7.59
CA THR A 124 0.28 -19.25 -6.33
C THR A 124 -0.76 -20.35 -6.43
N LYS A 125 -0.38 -21.50 -5.91
CA LYS A 125 -1.23 -22.68 -5.78
C LYS A 125 -1.85 -22.72 -4.40
N ILE A 126 -3.09 -23.18 -4.33
CA ILE A 126 -3.81 -23.47 -3.08
C ILE A 126 -4.29 -24.91 -3.10
N LYS A 127 -4.47 -25.47 -1.92
CA LYS A 127 -5.02 -26.82 -1.76
C LYS A 127 -6.50 -26.69 -1.42
N VAL A 128 -7.37 -27.25 -2.25
CA VAL A 128 -8.82 -27.27 -2.06
C VAL A 128 -9.30 -28.71 -2.32
N ASP A 129 -9.98 -29.31 -1.36
CA ASP A 129 -10.55 -30.68 -1.50
C ASP A 129 -9.55 -31.73 -2.05
N LYS A 130 -8.33 -31.74 -1.50
CA LYS A 130 -7.21 -32.61 -1.93
C LYS A 130 -6.63 -32.29 -3.33
N GLN A 131 -7.13 -31.31 -4.04
CA GLN A 131 -6.59 -30.83 -5.32
C GLN A 131 -5.70 -29.60 -5.11
N ILE A 132 -4.64 -29.51 -5.90
CA ILE A 132 -3.78 -28.32 -5.95
C ILE A 132 -4.15 -27.53 -7.22
N ILE A 133 -4.56 -26.29 -7.05
CA ILE A 133 -5.04 -25.42 -8.14
C ILE A 133 -4.44 -24.02 -8.01
N LEU A 134 -4.21 -23.35 -9.14
CA LEU A 134 -3.83 -21.94 -9.12
C LEU A 134 -4.99 -21.05 -8.64
N ILE A 135 -4.68 -19.98 -7.90
CA ILE A 135 -5.71 -19.03 -7.43
C ILE A 135 -6.60 -18.51 -8.57
N PRO A 136 -6.08 -18.06 -9.73
CA PRO A 136 -6.93 -17.61 -10.82
C PRO A 136 -7.86 -18.69 -11.36
N ASP A 137 -7.36 -19.93 -11.45
CA ASP A 137 -8.15 -21.05 -11.96
C ASP A 137 -9.23 -21.47 -10.97
N PHE A 138 -8.93 -21.42 -9.67
CA PHE A 138 -9.90 -21.62 -8.61
C PHE A 138 -11.02 -20.58 -8.66
N ILE A 139 -10.69 -19.28 -8.76
CA ILE A 139 -11.68 -18.20 -8.86
C ILE A 139 -12.57 -18.42 -10.11
N ARG A 140 -11.97 -18.69 -11.26
CA ARG A 140 -12.75 -18.96 -12.49
C ARG A 140 -13.64 -20.19 -12.37
N LYS A 141 -13.09 -21.30 -11.88
CA LYS A 141 -13.85 -22.55 -11.70
C LYS A 141 -15.12 -22.37 -10.86
N ARG A 142 -15.04 -21.51 -9.81
CA ARG A 142 -16.15 -21.29 -8.88
C ARG A 142 -17.14 -20.21 -9.36
N LEU A 143 -16.68 -19.17 -10.01
CA LEU A 143 -17.50 -17.97 -10.25
C LEU A 143 -17.86 -17.72 -11.73
N GLN A 144 -17.18 -18.32 -12.71
CA GLN A 144 -17.37 -18.00 -14.12
C GLN A 144 -18.77 -18.35 -14.67
N GLU A 145 -19.53 -19.23 -14.03
CA GLU A 145 -20.90 -19.53 -14.44
C GLU A 145 -21.84 -18.35 -14.16
N ASN A 146 -21.63 -17.65 -13.06
CA ASN A 146 -22.49 -16.57 -12.59
C ASN A 146 -21.94 -15.16 -12.85
N TYR A 147 -20.62 -15.03 -13.11
CA TYR A 147 -19.93 -13.74 -13.23
C TYR A 147 -19.14 -13.63 -14.52
N ASN A 148 -19.15 -12.44 -15.11
CA ASN A 148 -18.16 -12.00 -16.08
C ASN A 148 -16.91 -11.60 -15.32
N ILE A 149 -15.76 -12.18 -15.66
CA ILE A 149 -14.47 -11.92 -14.98
C ILE A 149 -13.55 -11.23 -15.96
N ASN A 150 -12.85 -10.16 -15.56
CA ASN A 150 -11.89 -9.46 -16.42
C ASN A 150 -10.79 -10.40 -16.92
N LYS A 151 -10.34 -10.18 -18.16
CA LYS A 151 -9.27 -10.98 -18.79
C LYS A 151 -7.90 -10.63 -18.22
N ASP A 152 -7.59 -9.32 -18.17
CA ASP A 152 -6.37 -8.82 -17.59
C ASP A 152 -6.48 -8.76 -16.08
N THR A 153 -5.50 -9.34 -15.39
CA THR A 153 -5.47 -9.36 -13.91
C THR A 153 -4.46 -8.40 -13.32
N PHE A 154 -3.64 -7.73 -14.12
CA PHE A 154 -2.61 -6.84 -13.61
C PHE A 154 -2.92 -5.37 -13.87
N LEU A 155 -2.94 -4.59 -12.80
CA LEU A 155 -3.01 -3.14 -12.86
C LEU A 155 -1.81 -2.54 -12.10
N SER A 156 -1.24 -1.47 -12.65
CA SER A 156 -0.18 -0.71 -11.99
C SER A 156 -0.72 0.65 -11.55
N ALA A 157 -0.44 1.05 -10.32
CA ALA A 157 -0.89 2.32 -9.78
C ALA A 157 -0.39 3.51 -10.63
N MET A 158 0.83 3.43 -11.17
CA MET A 158 1.37 4.47 -12.05
C MET A 158 0.54 4.65 -13.34
N ASP A 159 -0.13 3.60 -13.82
CA ASP A 159 -1.01 3.67 -14.99
C ASP A 159 -2.36 4.34 -14.66
N CYS A 160 -2.61 4.63 -13.38
CA CYS A 160 -3.78 5.34 -12.86
C CYS A 160 -3.43 6.76 -12.35
N GLY A 161 -2.31 7.35 -12.75
CA GLY A 161 -1.88 8.68 -12.30
C GLY A 161 -1.34 8.74 -10.86
N VAL A 162 -1.06 7.59 -10.24
CA VAL A 162 -0.39 7.53 -8.94
C VAL A 162 1.12 7.59 -9.15
N PRO A 163 1.89 8.46 -8.45
CA PRO A 163 3.33 8.53 -8.62
C PRO A 163 4.07 7.37 -7.93
N GLN A 164 3.58 6.13 -8.13
CA GLN A 164 4.15 4.92 -7.54
C GLN A 164 4.07 3.71 -8.49
N MET A 165 5.19 3.00 -8.67
CA MET A 165 5.29 1.75 -9.43
C MET A 165 4.74 0.57 -8.61
N ARG A 166 3.47 0.60 -8.21
CA ARG A 166 2.82 -0.45 -7.42
C ARG A 166 1.92 -1.30 -8.30
N LYS A 167 2.42 -2.46 -8.71
CA LYS A 167 1.65 -3.43 -9.51
C LYS A 167 0.84 -4.35 -8.60
N ARG A 168 -0.41 -4.61 -8.97
CA ARG A 168 -1.33 -5.51 -8.25
C ARG A 168 -2.03 -6.47 -9.19
N SER A 169 -2.42 -7.61 -8.65
CA SER A 169 -3.34 -8.54 -9.28
C SER A 169 -4.75 -8.19 -8.81
N ILE A 170 -5.65 -7.91 -9.73
CA ILE A 170 -7.02 -7.49 -9.42
C ILE A 170 -8.00 -8.30 -10.27
N PHE A 171 -8.95 -8.95 -9.60
CA PHE A 171 -10.08 -9.60 -10.25
C PHE A 171 -11.29 -8.70 -10.12
N LEU A 172 -11.81 -8.26 -11.26
CA LEU A 172 -13.03 -7.45 -11.39
C LEU A 172 -14.13 -8.36 -11.94
N MET A 173 -15.27 -8.41 -11.25
CA MET A 173 -16.35 -9.28 -11.66
C MET A 173 -17.69 -8.55 -11.60
N THR A 174 -18.52 -8.81 -12.59
CA THR A 174 -19.91 -8.37 -12.65
C THR A 174 -20.82 -9.56 -12.82
N ARG A 175 -21.94 -9.61 -12.10
CA ARG A 175 -22.91 -10.69 -12.24
C ARG A 175 -23.51 -10.68 -13.64
N LYS A 176 -23.65 -11.83 -14.27
CA LYS A 176 -24.01 -11.96 -15.70
C LYS A 176 -25.37 -11.39 -16.09
N ASP A 177 -26.33 -11.41 -15.15
CA ASP A 177 -27.66 -10.84 -15.36
C ASP A 177 -27.64 -9.33 -15.64
N LEU A 178 -26.56 -8.64 -15.24
CA LEU A 178 -26.38 -7.20 -15.46
C LEU A 178 -25.97 -6.85 -16.90
N LYS A 179 -25.45 -7.82 -17.67
CA LYS A 179 -24.95 -7.63 -19.04
C LYS A 179 -23.86 -6.54 -19.16
N ILE A 180 -23.08 -6.34 -18.11
CA ILE A 180 -22.01 -5.35 -17.97
C ILE A 180 -20.67 -6.09 -17.81
N ASN A 181 -19.61 -5.52 -18.39
CA ASN A 181 -18.25 -6.00 -18.21
C ASN A 181 -17.43 -4.92 -17.48
N TRP A 182 -16.72 -5.29 -16.44
CA TRP A 182 -15.87 -4.39 -15.68
C TRP A 182 -14.42 -4.49 -16.17
N TYR A 183 -13.90 -3.38 -16.68
CA TYR A 183 -12.54 -3.30 -17.23
C TYR A 183 -11.67 -2.38 -16.40
N PHE A 184 -10.35 -2.52 -16.53
CA PHE A 184 -9.40 -1.56 -15.98
C PHE A 184 -9.54 -0.18 -16.64
N PRO A 185 -9.21 0.90 -15.92
CA PRO A 185 -9.19 2.24 -16.47
C PRO A 185 -8.17 2.36 -17.61
N LYS A 186 -8.36 3.32 -18.51
CA LYS A 186 -7.36 3.67 -19.52
C LYS A 186 -6.09 4.14 -18.83
N LYS A 187 -4.95 3.76 -19.42
CA LYS A 187 -3.63 4.17 -18.89
C LYS A 187 -3.44 5.68 -19.01
N GLU A 188 -2.93 6.26 -17.96
CA GLU A 188 -2.53 7.66 -17.89
C GLU A 188 -1.02 7.81 -17.99
N ARG A 189 -0.55 9.07 -18.21
CA ARG A 189 0.87 9.36 -18.15
C ARG A 189 1.41 9.11 -16.73
N HIS A 190 2.63 8.65 -16.65
CA HIS A 190 3.29 8.42 -15.37
C HIS A 190 3.75 9.75 -14.76
N ILE A 191 3.56 9.90 -13.47
CA ILE A 191 3.98 11.06 -12.68
C ILE A 191 5.28 10.70 -11.97
N SER A 192 6.32 11.50 -12.18
CA SER A 192 7.63 11.31 -11.55
C SER A 192 7.64 11.82 -10.10
N LEU A 193 8.66 11.41 -9.34
CA LEU A 193 8.90 11.98 -8.00
C LEU A 193 9.20 13.47 -8.06
N LYS A 194 9.87 13.93 -9.12
CA LYS A 194 10.15 15.35 -9.32
C LYS A 194 8.85 16.16 -9.43
N GLU A 195 7.87 15.67 -10.18
CA GLU A 195 6.56 16.33 -10.33
C GLU A 195 5.71 16.26 -9.06
N SER A 196 5.85 15.19 -8.25
CA SER A 196 4.96 14.98 -7.11
C SER A 196 5.47 15.55 -5.79
N ILE A 197 6.78 15.48 -5.52
CA ILE A 197 7.40 15.94 -4.26
C ILE A 197 8.61 16.85 -4.48
N GLY A 198 8.93 17.22 -5.74
CA GLY A 198 10.14 17.97 -6.05
C GLY A 198 10.15 19.40 -5.51
N ASP A 199 8.98 20.02 -5.31
CA ASP A 199 8.86 21.39 -4.80
C ASP A 199 8.76 21.46 -3.27
N LEU A 200 8.75 20.30 -2.59
CA LEU A 200 8.79 20.28 -1.13
C LEU A 200 10.16 20.73 -0.60
N PRO A 201 10.19 21.43 0.54
CA PRO A 201 11.44 21.85 1.16
C PRO A 201 12.32 20.66 1.53
N SER A 202 13.64 20.85 1.40
CA SER A 202 14.62 19.86 1.86
C SER A 202 14.58 19.72 3.37
N ILE A 203 14.70 18.48 3.87
CA ILE A 203 14.67 18.16 5.28
C ILE A 203 15.87 17.30 5.63
N ASP A 204 16.64 17.75 6.63
CA ASP A 204 17.70 16.93 7.21
C ASP A 204 17.10 15.89 8.19
N PRO A 205 17.63 14.66 8.27
CA PRO A 205 17.17 13.68 9.24
C PRO A 205 17.53 14.09 10.67
N PHE A 206 16.72 13.65 11.63
CA PHE A 206 17.15 13.64 13.03
C PHE A 206 18.13 12.50 13.27
N LEU A 207 19.25 12.76 13.95
CA LEU A 207 20.26 11.75 14.23
C LEU A 207 20.01 11.08 15.59
N ARG A 208 20.11 9.75 15.63
CA ARG A 208 19.93 8.97 16.87
C ARG A 208 20.93 9.33 17.96
N GLU A 209 22.05 9.87 17.55
CA GLU A 209 23.15 10.35 18.41
C GLU A 209 22.78 11.59 19.25
N GLY A 210 21.63 12.19 18.98
CA GLY A 210 21.06 13.27 19.78
C GLY A 210 20.96 14.62 19.07
N LYS A 211 20.31 15.58 19.72
CA LYS A 211 20.00 16.91 19.16
C LYS A 211 21.25 17.71 18.83
N ASP A 212 22.18 17.83 19.78
CA ASP A 212 23.41 18.62 19.61
C ASP A 212 24.25 18.04 18.46
N PHE A 213 24.36 16.72 18.39
CA PHE A 213 25.06 16.06 17.30
C PHE A 213 24.36 16.31 15.96
N THR A 214 23.02 16.30 15.93
CA THR A 214 22.24 16.62 14.72
C THR A 214 22.53 18.04 14.23
N ILE A 215 22.47 19.04 15.14
CA ILE A 215 22.74 20.45 14.80
C ILE A 215 24.19 20.64 14.34
N ASN A 216 25.15 19.96 14.97
CA ASN A 216 26.55 20.00 14.53
C ASN A 216 26.74 19.49 13.10
N LYS A 217 26.03 18.42 12.70
CA LYS A 217 26.12 17.85 11.35
C LYS A 217 25.25 18.59 10.33
N PHE A 218 24.15 19.15 10.76
CA PHE A 218 23.17 19.88 9.96
C PHE A 218 22.85 21.23 10.62
N PRO A 219 23.66 22.27 10.42
CA PRO A 219 23.45 23.59 11.08
C PRO A 219 22.08 24.20 10.80
N GLU A 220 21.50 23.94 9.62
CA GLU A 220 20.17 24.43 9.21
C GLU A 220 19.01 23.54 9.66
N TYR A 221 19.25 22.49 10.45
CA TYR A 221 18.24 21.50 10.83
C TYR A 221 16.95 22.10 11.39
N GLU A 222 17.05 22.99 12.37
CA GLU A 222 15.87 23.59 13.02
C GLU A 222 15.09 24.50 12.05
N MET A 223 15.79 25.24 11.19
CA MET A 223 15.18 26.09 10.17
C MET A 223 14.40 25.22 9.15
N LYS A 224 15.03 24.23 8.54
CA LYS A 224 14.40 23.32 7.56
C LYS A 224 13.23 22.56 8.17
N LYS A 225 13.37 22.12 9.43
CA LYS A 225 12.29 21.48 10.17
C LYS A 225 11.09 22.41 10.35
N ALA A 226 11.32 23.67 10.73
CA ALA A 226 10.27 24.65 10.91
C ALA A 226 9.53 24.95 9.58
N GLU A 227 10.24 25.07 8.47
CA GLU A 227 9.65 25.23 7.14
C GLU A 227 8.80 24.04 6.74
N ALA A 228 9.29 22.81 6.97
CA ALA A 228 8.55 21.60 6.68
C ALA A 228 7.25 21.50 7.52
N PHE A 229 7.29 21.88 8.79
CA PHE A 229 6.11 21.90 9.66
C PHE A 229 5.04 22.91 9.22
N LYS A 230 5.41 24.01 8.57
CA LYS A 230 4.42 24.96 7.99
C LYS A 230 3.55 24.29 6.92
N ILE A 231 4.06 23.26 6.23
CA ILE A 231 3.32 22.51 5.22
C ILE A 231 2.44 21.46 5.88
N SER A 232 3.01 20.63 6.78
CA SER A 232 2.28 19.59 7.48
C SER A 232 3.04 19.08 8.71
N LYS A 233 2.32 18.79 9.79
CA LYS A 233 2.89 18.06 10.96
C LYS A 233 3.49 16.69 10.58
N TRP A 234 3.09 16.12 9.44
CA TRP A 234 3.57 14.85 8.92
C TRP A 234 4.79 14.98 7.99
N HIS A 235 5.16 16.22 7.63
CA HIS A 235 6.40 16.50 6.91
C HIS A 235 7.55 16.74 7.88
N LYS A 236 7.76 15.81 8.80
CA LYS A 236 8.78 15.89 9.86
C LYS A 236 10.01 15.05 9.55
N PRO A 237 11.19 15.44 10.08
CA PRO A 237 12.42 14.68 9.88
C PRO A 237 12.31 13.25 10.40
N PRO A 238 12.60 12.21 9.55
CA PRO A 238 12.77 10.85 10.03
C PRO A 238 14.05 10.69 10.85
N THR A 239 14.07 9.71 11.76
CA THR A 239 15.23 9.45 12.64
C THR A 239 16.12 8.34 12.05
N HIS A 240 17.42 8.64 11.88
CA HIS A 240 18.41 7.70 11.35
C HIS A 240 19.72 7.77 12.14
N SER A 241 20.57 6.71 12.07
CA SER A 241 21.94 6.79 12.61
C SER A 241 22.84 7.57 11.66
N TRP A 242 23.79 8.34 12.23
CA TRP A 242 24.76 9.12 11.44
C TRP A 242 25.48 8.28 10.38
N ARG A 243 25.86 7.05 10.73
CA ARG A 243 26.52 6.13 9.80
C ARG A 243 25.71 5.88 8.54
N GLN A 244 24.40 5.64 8.66
CA GLN A 244 23.51 5.43 7.51
C GLN A 244 23.30 6.70 6.70
N VAL A 245 23.17 7.82 7.38
CA VAL A 245 23.04 9.15 6.78
C VAL A 245 24.28 9.49 5.96
N LEU A 246 25.47 9.27 6.50
CA LEU A 246 26.74 9.50 5.82
C LEU A 246 26.83 8.70 4.50
N TRP A 247 26.43 7.43 4.50
CA TRP A 247 26.40 6.65 3.26
C TRP A 247 25.48 7.27 2.21
N MET A 248 24.30 7.75 2.63
CA MET A 248 23.35 8.38 1.73
C MET A 248 23.82 9.73 1.23
N MET A 249 24.51 10.55 2.02
CA MET A 249 25.10 11.81 1.57
C MET A 249 26.07 11.61 0.38
N HIS A 250 26.69 10.43 0.28
CA HIS A 250 27.60 10.07 -0.80
C HIS A 250 26.95 9.21 -1.90
N THR A 251 25.63 9.01 -1.86
CA THR A 251 24.90 8.14 -2.80
C THR A 251 24.07 8.98 -3.76
N PRO A 252 24.33 8.93 -5.08
CA PRO A 252 23.54 9.64 -6.08
C PRO A 252 22.08 9.19 -6.16
N SER A 253 21.21 10.08 -6.65
CA SER A 253 19.84 9.75 -7.02
C SER A 253 19.77 8.51 -7.89
N GLY A 254 18.86 7.58 -7.57
CA GLY A 254 18.70 6.32 -8.30
C GLY A 254 19.79 5.28 -8.09
N LYS A 255 20.78 5.52 -7.24
CA LYS A 255 21.86 4.57 -6.95
C LYS A 255 21.73 3.97 -5.54
N SER A 256 22.41 2.85 -5.32
CA SER A 256 22.50 2.21 -4.01
C SER A 256 23.90 2.42 -3.41
N ALA A 257 23.96 2.73 -2.12
CA ALA A 257 25.21 2.93 -1.39
C ALA A 257 26.12 1.68 -1.39
N ILE A 258 25.56 0.50 -1.62
CA ILE A 258 26.38 -0.73 -1.72
C ILE A 258 27.41 -0.67 -2.87
N TYR A 259 27.21 0.22 -3.85
CA TYR A 259 28.13 0.41 -4.98
C TYR A 259 29.07 1.62 -4.81
N ASN A 260 28.98 2.36 -3.71
CA ASN A 260 29.90 3.45 -3.44
C ASN A 260 31.33 2.92 -3.32
N LEU A 261 32.30 3.65 -3.87
CA LEU A 261 33.73 3.32 -3.73
C LEU A 261 34.22 3.62 -2.30
N LYS A 262 33.74 4.73 -1.74
CA LYS A 262 33.95 5.15 -0.34
C LYS A 262 32.59 5.34 0.31
N ASN A 263 32.51 5.33 1.64
CA ASN A 263 31.25 5.51 2.39
C ASN A 263 30.16 4.52 1.96
N PHE A 264 30.48 3.24 1.88
CA PHE A 264 29.57 2.14 1.61
C PHE A 264 29.07 1.48 2.92
N PRO A 265 27.94 0.77 2.90
CA PRO A 265 27.42 0.10 4.07
C PRO A 265 28.37 -0.95 4.65
N VAL A 266 28.67 -0.83 5.95
CA VAL A 266 29.53 -1.76 6.71
C VAL A 266 28.79 -2.20 7.98
N LYS A 267 29.12 -3.39 8.48
CA LYS A 267 28.74 -3.89 9.80
C LYS A 267 29.52 -3.15 10.90
N ASN A 268 29.24 -3.47 12.16
CA ASN A 268 29.94 -2.89 13.30
C ASN A 268 31.44 -3.29 13.35
N ASP A 269 31.77 -4.43 12.81
CA ASP A 269 33.13 -4.95 12.67
C ASP A 269 33.90 -4.39 11.44
N GLY A 270 33.32 -3.42 10.70
CA GLY A 270 33.90 -2.83 9.50
C GLY A 270 33.72 -3.64 8.22
N ILE A 271 33.17 -4.85 8.30
CA ILE A 271 32.97 -5.69 7.12
C ILE A 271 31.86 -5.12 6.23
N ARG A 272 32.13 -5.02 4.91
CA ARG A 272 31.16 -4.54 3.93
C ARG A 272 29.88 -5.40 3.94
N ILE A 273 28.71 -4.75 4.00
CA ILE A 273 27.42 -5.43 3.97
C ILE A 273 27.16 -5.95 2.55
N LYS A 274 26.93 -7.25 2.43
CA LYS A 274 26.36 -7.84 1.22
C LYS A 274 24.86 -7.71 1.27
N ALA A 275 24.26 -6.95 0.37
CA ALA A 275 22.82 -6.71 0.31
C ALA A 275 22.32 -6.72 -1.13
N HIS A 276 21.01 -6.84 -1.30
CA HIS A 276 20.37 -6.75 -2.61
C HIS A 276 20.52 -5.32 -3.16
N HIS A 277 20.68 -5.17 -4.48
CA HIS A 277 20.90 -3.89 -5.16
C HIS A 277 19.83 -2.82 -4.90
N ASN A 278 18.66 -3.20 -4.39
CA ASN A 278 17.60 -2.29 -3.99
C ASN A 278 17.65 -1.85 -2.53
N ASN A 279 18.54 -2.43 -1.71
CA ASN A 279 18.77 -1.95 -0.35
C ASN A 279 19.67 -0.71 -0.37
N TYR A 280 19.57 0.13 0.66
CA TYR A 280 20.34 1.38 0.77
C TYR A 280 20.30 2.21 -0.51
N ARG A 281 19.13 2.24 -1.17
CA ARG A 281 18.97 2.83 -2.49
C ARG A 281 18.13 4.08 -2.44
N ARG A 282 18.66 5.17 -3.02
CA ARG A 282 17.88 6.37 -3.31
C ARG A 282 16.91 6.11 -4.47
N MET A 283 15.72 6.65 -4.37
CA MET A 283 14.77 6.71 -5.48
C MET A 283 15.32 7.62 -6.59
N HIS A 284 14.66 7.63 -7.73
CA HIS A 284 15.07 8.42 -8.90
C HIS A 284 14.08 9.55 -9.14
N TRP A 285 14.56 10.80 -9.32
CA TRP A 285 13.69 11.95 -9.52
C TRP A 285 12.77 11.82 -10.74
N ASP A 286 13.27 11.36 -11.88
CA ASP A 286 12.56 11.29 -13.15
C ASP A 286 11.67 10.05 -13.32
N LYS A 287 11.43 9.33 -12.23
CA LYS A 287 10.57 8.12 -12.22
C LYS A 287 9.55 8.21 -11.10
N PRO A 288 8.40 7.52 -11.23
CA PRO A 288 7.53 7.30 -10.08
C PRO A 288 8.29 6.60 -8.94
N SER A 289 7.83 6.78 -7.72
CA SER A 289 8.35 6.06 -6.56
C SER A 289 8.30 4.54 -6.80
N ARG A 290 9.23 3.82 -6.22
CA ARG A 290 9.13 2.36 -6.15
C ARG A 290 7.97 1.99 -5.22
N THR A 291 7.54 0.73 -5.27
CA THR A 291 6.50 0.24 -4.35
C THR A 291 6.86 0.57 -2.91
N VAL A 292 6.02 1.38 -2.25
CA VAL A 292 6.12 1.62 -0.81
C VAL A 292 5.75 0.33 -0.09
N THR A 293 6.67 -0.19 0.73
CA THR A 293 6.48 -1.40 1.53
C THR A 293 6.20 -1.05 2.99
N GLN A 294 5.77 -2.00 3.81
CA GLN A 294 5.55 -1.76 5.24
C GLN A 294 6.82 -1.34 6.02
N ASN A 295 8.01 -1.68 5.52
CA ASN A 295 9.31 -1.32 6.12
C ASN A 295 9.92 -0.05 5.51
N ASN A 296 9.12 0.95 5.18
CA ASN A 296 9.56 2.18 4.50
C ASN A 296 10.24 3.21 5.42
N GLY A 297 10.36 2.94 6.72
CA GLY A 297 11.00 3.82 7.71
C GLY A 297 12.51 3.61 7.89
N VAL A 298 13.14 2.65 7.19
CA VAL A 298 14.53 2.26 7.39
C VAL A 298 15.34 2.40 6.12
N ILE A 299 16.46 3.11 6.16
CA ILE A 299 17.36 3.33 5.01
C ILE A 299 17.84 2.02 4.36
N SER A 300 18.03 0.97 5.15
CA SER A 300 18.42 -0.35 4.65
C SER A 300 17.32 -1.12 3.92
N SER A 301 16.08 -0.63 3.95
CA SER A 301 14.95 -1.26 3.26
C SER A 301 14.99 -1.03 1.73
N LEU A 302 14.03 -1.63 1.03
CA LEU A 302 14.00 -1.63 -0.44
C LEU A 302 13.58 -0.26 -0.99
N CYS A 303 14.49 0.44 -1.69
CA CYS A 303 14.21 1.68 -2.45
C CYS A 303 13.29 2.69 -1.72
N CYS A 304 13.59 3.02 -0.47
CA CYS A 304 12.77 3.92 0.36
C CYS A 304 13.43 5.28 0.64
N VAL A 305 14.68 5.50 0.20
CA VAL A 305 15.43 6.72 0.47
C VAL A 305 15.07 7.80 -0.54
N HIS A 306 14.86 9.02 -0.03
CA HIS A 306 14.60 10.22 -0.81
C HIS A 306 15.65 10.41 -1.92
N PRO A 307 15.27 10.85 -3.14
CA PRO A 307 16.21 11.00 -4.24
C PRO A 307 17.40 11.89 -3.93
N GLY A 308 17.20 12.99 -3.18
CA GLY A 308 18.22 14.00 -2.87
C GLY A 308 18.65 14.82 -4.09
N ARG A 309 19.19 16.01 -3.84
CA ARG A 309 19.82 16.87 -4.85
C ARG A 309 21.30 16.96 -4.58
N LYS A 310 22.11 17.13 -5.63
CA LYS A 310 23.54 17.31 -5.46
C LYS A 310 23.83 18.76 -5.06
N GLU A 311 24.42 18.96 -3.89
CA GLU A 311 24.74 20.25 -3.30
C GLU A 311 26.14 20.15 -2.69
N ASN A 312 27.06 21.02 -3.08
CA ASN A 312 28.45 21.07 -2.54
C ASN A 312 29.17 19.71 -2.53
N GLY A 313 28.98 18.91 -3.59
CA GLY A 313 29.62 17.59 -3.71
C GLY A 313 28.93 16.44 -2.96
N LEU A 314 27.92 16.72 -2.16
CA LEU A 314 27.11 15.75 -1.41
C LEU A 314 25.67 15.72 -1.94
N PHE A 315 24.86 14.77 -1.45
CA PHE A 315 23.43 14.67 -1.80
C PHE A 315 22.59 15.01 -0.58
N SER A 316 21.68 16.00 -0.75
CA SER A 316 20.72 16.42 0.28
C SER A 316 19.73 15.31 0.64
N ASP A 317 18.91 15.54 1.67
CA ASP A 317 17.87 14.63 2.12
C ASP A 317 18.34 13.16 2.26
N PRO A 318 19.39 12.89 3.05
CA PRO A 318 19.92 11.54 3.25
C PRO A 318 19.04 10.71 4.19
N ARG A 319 17.76 10.57 3.86
CA ARG A 319 16.69 10.03 4.70
C ARG A 319 15.66 9.23 3.89
N VAL A 320 14.84 8.47 4.57
CA VAL A 320 13.62 7.91 3.97
C VAL A 320 12.59 9.02 3.72
N LEU A 321 11.55 8.72 2.95
CA LEU A 321 10.43 9.66 2.77
C LEU A 321 9.74 9.95 4.10
N THR A 322 9.29 11.20 4.28
CA THR A 322 8.42 11.57 5.40
C THR A 322 7.05 10.92 5.24
N ILE A 323 6.22 10.91 6.29
CA ILE A 323 4.82 10.43 6.17
C ILE A 323 4.06 11.27 5.14
N TYR A 324 4.26 12.58 5.13
CA TYR A 324 3.62 13.47 4.16
C TYR A 324 3.97 13.12 2.71
N GLU A 325 5.26 12.90 2.43
CA GLU A 325 5.72 12.46 1.11
C GLU A 325 5.16 11.06 0.74
N LEU A 326 5.08 10.14 1.72
CA LEU A 326 4.47 8.82 1.52
C LEU A 326 2.98 8.92 1.17
N MET A 327 2.25 9.85 1.79
CA MET A 327 0.84 10.12 1.45
C MET A 327 0.73 10.55 -0.01
N ILE A 328 1.53 11.53 -0.44
CA ILE A 328 1.54 12.04 -1.82
C ILE A 328 1.83 10.92 -2.82
N VAL A 329 2.94 10.19 -2.63
CA VAL A 329 3.33 9.13 -3.59
C VAL A 329 2.41 7.93 -3.59
N SER A 330 1.57 7.78 -2.57
CA SER A 330 0.53 6.75 -2.49
C SER A 330 -0.86 7.28 -2.85
N SER A 331 -0.98 8.51 -3.33
CA SER A 331 -2.24 9.21 -3.63
C SER A 331 -3.21 9.30 -2.44
N ILE A 332 -2.71 9.20 -1.21
CA ILE A 332 -3.50 9.43 -0.01
C ILE A 332 -3.70 10.95 0.13
N PRO A 333 -4.93 11.44 0.35
CA PRO A 333 -5.16 12.89 0.53
C PRO A 333 -4.30 13.44 1.67
N THR A 334 -3.69 14.59 1.47
CA THR A 334 -2.88 15.25 2.52
C THR A 334 -3.71 15.69 3.73
N SER A 335 -5.03 15.75 3.55
CA SER A 335 -6.03 15.97 4.60
C SER A 335 -6.47 14.67 5.32
N TRP A 336 -5.86 13.52 5.02
CA TRP A 336 -6.21 12.25 5.66
C TRP A 336 -6.12 12.36 7.18
N ARG A 337 -7.21 12.01 7.84
CA ARG A 337 -7.34 12.08 9.29
C ARG A 337 -6.60 10.89 9.94
N ILE A 338 -5.41 11.17 10.43
CA ILE A 338 -4.62 10.19 11.17
C ILE A 338 -4.94 10.40 12.66
N PRO A 339 -5.41 9.37 13.39
CA PRO A 339 -5.66 9.46 14.83
C PRO A 339 -4.40 9.87 15.62
N ASP A 340 -4.56 10.73 16.63
CA ASP A 340 -3.41 11.26 17.40
C ASP A 340 -2.66 10.18 18.19
N TRP A 341 -3.32 9.07 18.54
CA TRP A 341 -2.70 7.92 19.20
C TRP A 341 -1.87 7.05 18.25
N ALA A 342 -2.05 7.18 16.93
CA ALA A 342 -1.33 6.36 15.96
C ALA A 342 0.16 6.78 15.88
N ASN A 343 1.04 5.87 16.25
CA ASN A 343 2.46 6.13 16.16
C ASN A 343 2.99 6.04 14.71
N GLU A 344 4.17 6.61 14.48
CA GLU A 344 4.78 6.68 13.16
C GLU A 344 4.98 5.29 12.51
N ASN A 345 5.33 4.28 13.30
CA ASN A 345 5.55 2.92 12.77
C ASN A 345 4.25 2.31 12.23
N LEU A 346 3.14 2.47 12.96
CA LEU A 346 1.82 2.04 12.52
C LEU A 346 1.42 2.75 11.23
N ILE A 347 1.54 4.09 11.19
CA ILE A 347 1.18 4.90 10.03
C ILE A 347 1.98 4.47 8.79
N ARG A 348 3.29 4.32 8.92
CA ARG A 348 4.17 3.85 7.83
C ARG A 348 3.80 2.45 7.36
N LYS A 349 3.47 1.56 8.30
CA LYS A 349 3.08 0.17 8.01
C LYS A 349 1.78 0.13 7.20
N VAL A 350 0.73 0.81 7.65
CA VAL A 350 -0.57 0.78 6.97
C VAL A 350 -0.54 1.48 5.61
N ILE A 351 0.26 2.55 5.44
CA ILE A 351 0.50 3.16 4.11
C ILE A 351 1.20 2.17 3.18
N GLY A 352 2.20 1.44 3.67
CA GLY A 352 2.93 0.46 2.87
C GLY A 352 2.12 -0.78 2.47
N GLU A 353 1.15 -1.16 3.29
CA GLU A 353 0.21 -2.25 3.01
C GLU A 353 -0.95 -1.79 2.10
N GLY A 354 -1.42 -0.56 2.28
CA GLY A 354 -2.59 -0.01 1.60
C GLY A 354 -2.47 0.00 0.07
N ILE A 355 -3.60 -0.12 -0.58
CA ILE A 355 -3.73 0.08 -2.02
C ILE A 355 -3.91 1.58 -2.27
N PRO A 356 -3.20 2.20 -3.23
CA PRO A 356 -3.38 3.61 -3.55
C PRO A 356 -4.85 3.93 -3.86
N PRO A 357 -5.50 4.85 -3.13
CA PRO A 357 -6.93 5.08 -3.25
C PRO A 357 -7.35 5.62 -4.63
N LEU A 358 -6.47 6.37 -5.32
CA LEU A 358 -6.75 6.84 -6.68
C LEU A 358 -6.85 5.69 -7.68
N MET A 359 -6.03 4.64 -7.53
CA MET A 359 -6.09 3.44 -8.35
C MET A 359 -7.44 2.72 -8.19
N VAL A 360 -7.93 2.61 -6.94
CA VAL A 360 -9.23 2.00 -6.65
C VAL A 360 -10.36 2.87 -7.18
N LYS A 361 -10.32 4.19 -6.91
CA LYS A 361 -11.30 5.16 -7.42
C LYS A 361 -11.49 5.00 -8.92
N LYS A 362 -10.41 5.11 -9.72
CA LYS A 362 -10.48 5.01 -11.19
C LYS A 362 -11.00 3.68 -11.69
N THR A 363 -10.71 2.61 -10.97
CA THR A 363 -11.25 1.29 -11.29
C THR A 363 -12.77 1.25 -11.11
N PHE A 364 -13.29 1.85 -10.05
CA PHE A 364 -14.74 1.95 -9.81
C PHE A 364 -15.41 3.01 -10.70
N GLU A 365 -14.78 4.14 -11.00
CA GLU A 365 -15.28 5.13 -11.96
C GLU A 365 -15.63 4.48 -13.31
N ASN A 366 -14.74 3.62 -13.81
CA ASN A 366 -14.96 2.93 -15.07
C ASN A 366 -16.18 1.98 -15.04
N LEU A 367 -16.52 1.42 -13.88
CA LEU A 367 -17.78 0.66 -13.72
C LEU A 367 -18.98 1.59 -13.66
N VAL A 368 -18.92 2.64 -12.83
CA VAL A 368 -20.04 3.57 -12.61
C VAL A 368 -20.44 4.28 -13.90
N HIS A 369 -19.49 4.64 -14.76
CA HIS A 369 -19.77 5.21 -16.08
C HIS A 369 -20.54 4.29 -17.01
N GLN A 370 -20.56 2.98 -16.78
CA GLN A 370 -21.35 2.02 -17.56
C GLN A 370 -22.75 1.81 -16.98
N LEU A 371 -23.00 2.31 -15.76
CA LEU A 371 -24.28 2.18 -15.07
C LEU A 371 -25.20 3.40 -15.31
N ASN A 372 -24.61 4.51 -15.75
CA ASN A 372 -25.28 5.74 -16.12
C ASN A 372 -25.44 5.81 -17.65
#